data_4249a9ec7babc63e2781dee08ea91502
#
_entry.id   4249a9ec7babc63e2781dee08ea91502
#
_cell.length_a   1.000
_cell.length_b   1.000
_cell.length_c   1.000
_cell.angle_alpha   90.00
_cell.angle_beta   90.00
_cell.angle_gamma   90.00
#
_symmetry.space_group_name_H-M   'P 1'
#
loop_
_entity.id
_entity.type
_entity.pdbx_description
1 polymer ?
#
loop_
_entity_poly.entity_id
_entity_poly.type
_entity_poly.pdbx_seq_one_letter_code
_entity_poly.pdbx_strand_id
1 'polypeptide(L)'
;MVTNALEEMALSYHRNIEEQEKICDKHKIPLIKILRTNDILCRLCESERIHAENQIRVNELADAEYERERKFYLEKFSLYDDVLKNATLENFDTPTEKEVQKLEFAKKICKEWADGARNNVIFQGEAGTGKSHLAFAIMKELSSITKEIAIFINVTDLLMKIKADFSQEEFLVNKIASAKFLVLDDLGMEKDSDWSFGILYNILNKRANTIITTNLTAQEIQKRYGRPFMSRLMKGVDNDHLMIFNDLKNKRKEYF
;
A
#
# COMPACT_ATOMS: atom_id res chain seq x y z
N MET A 1 3.23 49.48 8.58
CA MET A 1 4.39 48.74 9.11
C MET A 1 4.95 47.66 8.17
N VAL A 2 4.15 46.97 7.36
CA VAL A 2 4.62 45.95 6.45
C VAL A 2 5.36 46.51 5.21
N THR A 3 4.96 47.69 4.73
CA THR A 3 5.58 48.40 3.59
C THR A 3 7.04 48.80 3.86
N ASN A 4 7.35 49.23 5.07
CA ASN A 4 8.73 49.66 5.43
C ASN A 4 9.72 48.50 5.47
N ALA A 5 9.30 47.31 5.90
CA ALA A 5 10.18 46.11 5.95
C ALA A 5 10.52 45.56 4.55
N LEU A 6 9.59 45.62 3.60
CA LEU A 6 9.82 45.21 2.22
C LEU A 6 10.76 46.18 1.49
N GLU A 7 10.64 47.49 1.75
CA GLU A 7 11.53 48.51 1.20
C GLU A 7 12.94 48.40 1.78
N GLU A 8 13.09 48.15 3.08
CA GLU A 8 14.39 47.89 3.70
C GLU A 8 15.05 46.62 3.19
N MET A 9 14.27 45.55 2.99
CA MET A 9 14.78 44.31 2.37
C MET A 9 15.22 44.53 0.91
N ALA A 10 14.47 45.27 0.11
CA ALA A 10 14.82 45.60 -1.27
C ALA A 10 16.11 46.46 -1.34
N LEU A 11 16.22 47.47 -0.47
CA LEU A 11 17.42 48.32 -0.37
C LEU A 11 18.66 47.52 0.12
N SER A 12 18.47 46.59 1.07
CA SER A 12 19.52 45.68 1.55
C SER A 12 19.98 44.72 0.43
N TYR A 13 19.05 44.25 -0.38
CA TYR A 13 19.35 43.37 -1.52
C TYR A 13 20.20 44.11 -2.55
N HIS A 14 19.83 45.34 -2.96
CA HIS A 14 20.58 46.16 -3.91
C HIS A 14 21.99 46.56 -3.43
N ARG A 15 22.20 46.67 -2.14
CA ARG A 15 23.54 46.96 -1.53
C ARG A 15 24.49 45.79 -1.57
N ASN A 16 23.99 44.55 -1.73
CA ASN A 16 24.80 43.34 -1.67
C ASN A 16 25.07 42.68 -3.00
N ILE A 17 24.66 43.31 -4.13
CA ILE A 17 24.87 42.78 -5.48
C ILE A 17 25.47 43.83 -6.38
N GLU A 18 26.30 43.39 -7.32
CA GLU A 18 26.92 44.20 -8.38
C GLU A 18 26.63 43.53 -9.73
N GLU A 19 26.05 44.26 -10.68
CA GLU A 19 25.82 43.76 -12.04
C GLU A 19 27.13 43.61 -12.79
N GLN A 20 27.28 42.52 -13.55
CA GLN A 20 28.47 42.22 -14.33
C GLN A 20 28.21 42.46 -15.80
N GLU A 21 29.22 42.82 -16.56
CA GLU A 21 29.14 42.95 -18.04
C GLU A 21 28.86 41.62 -18.73
N LYS A 22 29.21 40.49 -18.07
CA LYS A 22 29.00 39.15 -18.62
C LYS A 22 27.54 38.77 -18.56
N ILE A 23 27.01 38.25 -19.69
CA ILE A 23 25.62 37.84 -19.86
C ILE A 23 25.49 36.33 -19.68
N CYS A 24 24.41 35.88 -19.07
CA CYS A 24 24.06 34.45 -18.94
C CYS A 24 23.71 33.86 -20.32
N ASP A 25 24.33 32.77 -20.70
CA ASP A 25 24.11 32.12 -21.99
C ASP A 25 22.69 31.58 -22.15
N LYS A 26 22.09 31.11 -21.06
CA LYS A 26 20.72 30.55 -21.03
C LYS A 26 19.66 31.64 -21.04
N HIS A 27 19.74 32.63 -20.15
CA HIS A 27 18.66 33.59 -19.91
C HIS A 27 18.87 34.95 -20.59
N LYS A 28 20.06 35.18 -21.17
CA LYS A 28 20.40 36.44 -21.88
C LYS A 28 20.25 37.70 -21.01
N ILE A 29 20.44 37.58 -19.71
CA ILE A 29 20.47 38.68 -18.73
C ILE A 29 21.84 38.83 -18.11
N PRO A 30 22.21 40.05 -17.60
CA PRO A 30 23.48 40.23 -16.91
C PRO A 30 23.64 39.31 -15.71
N LEU A 31 24.85 38.82 -15.49
CA LEU A 31 25.20 38.13 -14.26
C LEU A 31 25.26 39.12 -13.11
N ILE A 32 25.06 38.63 -11.90
CA ILE A 32 25.25 39.41 -10.67
C ILE A 32 26.36 38.80 -9.82
N LYS A 33 27.15 39.67 -9.21
CA LYS A 33 28.14 39.30 -8.20
C LYS A 33 27.53 39.57 -6.82
N ILE A 34 27.52 38.56 -5.95
CA ILE A 34 27.10 38.68 -4.55
C ILE A 34 28.34 39.15 -3.75
N LEU A 35 28.30 40.38 -3.27
CA LEU A 35 29.46 40.99 -2.61
C LEU A 35 29.91 40.27 -1.35
N ARG A 36 28.99 39.58 -0.66
CA ARG A 36 29.30 38.87 0.60
C ARG A 36 30.07 37.55 0.36
N THR A 37 29.74 36.82 -0.71
CA THR A 37 30.33 35.49 -1.00
C THR A 37 31.28 35.53 -2.18
N ASN A 38 31.31 36.64 -2.94
CA ASN A 38 32.09 36.81 -4.17
C ASN A 38 31.60 35.92 -5.34
N ASP A 39 30.42 35.26 -5.21
CA ASP A 39 29.87 34.39 -6.24
C ASP A 39 29.32 35.23 -7.41
N ILE A 40 29.55 34.77 -8.63
CA ILE A 40 28.99 35.35 -9.84
C ILE A 40 27.97 34.38 -10.41
N LEU A 41 26.71 34.78 -10.49
CA LEU A 41 25.61 33.93 -10.93
C LEU A 41 24.53 34.66 -11.70
N CYS A 42 23.71 33.92 -12.43
CA CYS A 42 22.50 34.42 -13.04
C CYS A 42 21.32 34.26 -12.08
N ARG A 43 20.55 35.31 -11.82
CA ARG A 43 19.38 35.31 -10.93
C ARG A 43 18.37 34.24 -11.32
N LEU A 44 18.09 34.08 -12.62
CA LEU A 44 17.12 33.09 -13.10
C LEU A 44 17.66 31.64 -12.97
N CYS A 45 18.95 31.42 -13.31
CA CYS A 45 19.55 30.10 -13.08
C CYS A 45 19.52 29.70 -11.61
N GLU A 46 19.81 30.64 -10.70
CA GLU A 46 19.78 30.38 -9.26
C GLU A 46 18.37 30.14 -8.76
N SER A 47 17.39 30.92 -9.23
CA SER A 47 15.98 30.68 -8.92
C SER A 47 15.51 29.31 -9.39
N GLU A 48 15.86 28.90 -10.62
CA GLU A 48 15.54 27.56 -11.14
C GLU A 48 16.21 26.45 -10.29
N ARG A 49 17.47 26.64 -9.89
CA ARG A 49 18.16 25.68 -9.00
C ARG A 49 17.46 25.54 -7.65
N ILE A 50 17.13 26.68 -7.01
CA ILE A 50 16.43 26.70 -5.74
C ILE A 50 15.03 26.06 -5.87
N HIS A 51 14.30 26.34 -6.95
CA HIS A 51 13.01 25.70 -7.20
C HIS A 51 13.14 24.19 -7.36
N ALA A 52 14.13 23.71 -8.11
CA ALA A 52 14.38 22.29 -8.29
C ALA A 52 14.75 21.59 -6.97
N GLU A 53 15.65 22.20 -6.18
CA GLU A 53 16.03 21.68 -4.85
C GLU A 53 14.85 21.66 -3.88
N ASN A 54 14.04 22.71 -3.85
CA ASN A 54 12.84 22.77 -3.03
C ASN A 54 11.82 21.70 -3.44
N GLN A 55 11.64 21.46 -4.76
CA GLN A 55 10.73 20.42 -5.25
C GLN A 55 11.20 19.02 -4.82
N ILE A 56 12.51 18.74 -4.91
CA ILE A 56 13.09 17.49 -4.43
C ILE A 56 12.81 17.33 -2.93
N ARG A 57 13.08 18.37 -2.14
CA ARG A 57 12.87 18.35 -0.69
C ARG A 57 11.39 18.14 -0.29
N VAL A 58 10.47 18.78 -1.00
CA VAL A 58 9.03 18.59 -0.78
C VAL A 58 8.64 17.14 -1.09
N ASN A 59 9.14 16.57 -2.18
CA ASN A 59 8.87 15.18 -2.55
C ASN A 59 9.43 14.20 -1.50
N GLU A 60 10.66 14.42 -1.02
CA GLU A 60 11.29 13.60 0.03
C GLU A 60 10.49 13.64 1.35
N LEU A 61 10.00 14.82 1.74
CA LEU A 61 9.18 14.96 2.95
C LEU A 61 7.82 14.26 2.79
N ALA A 62 7.18 14.39 1.62
CA ALA A 62 5.94 13.70 1.31
C ALA A 62 6.14 12.17 1.32
N ASP A 63 7.22 11.67 0.71
CA ASP A 63 7.56 10.25 0.72
C ASP A 63 7.80 9.72 2.14
N ALA A 64 8.50 10.47 2.98
CA ALA A 64 8.73 10.09 4.37
C ALA A 64 7.44 10.07 5.21
N GLU A 65 6.49 10.97 4.93
CA GLU A 65 5.17 10.98 5.56
C GLU A 65 4.35 9.77 5.16
N TYR A 66 4.28 9.44 3.85
CA TYR A 66 3.62 8.24 3.34
C TYR A 66 4.21 6.96 3.95
N GLU A 67 5.53 6.84 4.02
CA GLU A 67 6.18 5.67 4.64
C GLU A 67 5.79 5.53 6.12
N ARG A 68 5.73 6.64 6.86
CA ARG A 68 5.31 6.64 8.27
C ARG A 68 3.86 6.22 8.43
N GLU A 69 2.98 6.74 7.59
CA GLU A 69 1.56 6.41 7.60
C GLU A 69 1.34 4.93 7.26
N ARG A 70 1.95 4.44 6.18
CA ARG A 70 1.88 3.03 5.76
C ARG A 70 2.34 2.09 6.87
N LYS A 71 3.48 2.38 7.48
CA LYS A 71 4.02 1.61 8.60
C LYS A 71 3.06 1.62 9.78
N PHE A 72 2.50 2.76 10.13
CA PHE A 72 1.52 2.89 11.19
C PHE A 72 0.26 2.04 10.92
N TYR A 73 -0.28 2.05 9.70
CA TYR A 73 -1.44 1.23 9.37
C TYR A 73 -1.10 -0.25 9.40
N LEU A 74 0.04 -0.65 8.86
CA LEU A 74 0.50 -2.04 8.91
C LEU A 74 0.67 -2.54 10.35
N GLU A 75 1.30 -1.76 11.22
CA GLU A 75 1.57 -2.15 12.60
C GLU A 75 0.33 -2.12 13.50
N LYS A 76 -0.56 -1.15 13.32
CA LYS A 76 -1.70 -0.92 14.21
C LYS A 76 -2.97 -1.67 13.81
N PHE A 77 -3.21 -1.79 12.51
CA PHE A 77 -4.47 -2.33 11.98
C PHE A 77 -4.32 -3.70 11.35
N SER A 78 -3.12 -4.10 10.92
CA SER A 78 -2.94 -5.47 10.43
C SER A 78 -2.88 -6.47 11.58
N LEU A 79 -3.51 -7.61 11.36
CA LEU A 79 -3.56 -8.74 12.29
C LEU A 79 -3.03 -9.97 11.56
N TYR A 80 -1.80 -10.35 11.83
CA TYR A 80 -1.10 -11.45 11.18
C TYR A 80 -0.08 -12.11 12.13
N ASP A 81 0.28 -13.35 11.82
CA ASP A 81 1.32 -14.08 12.53
C ASP A 81 2.70 -13.50 12.21
N ASP A 82 3.58 -13.40 13.20
CA ASP A 82 4.95 -12.89 13.06
C ASP A 82 5.76 -13.61 11.97
N VAL A 83 5.45 -14.86 11.68
CA VAL A 83 6.07 -15.64 10.59
C VAL A 83 5.90 -14.96 9.23
N LEU A 84 4.79 -14.25 9.02
CA LEU A 84 4.53 -13.54 7.75
C LEU A 84 5.30 -12.23 7.60
N LYS A 85 5.86 -11.70 8.67
CA LYS A 85 6.53 -10.38 8.68
C LYS A 85 7.63 -10.25 7.61
N ASN A 86 8.33 -11.35 7.36
CA ASN A 86 9.42 -11.42 6.39
C ASN A 86 8.97 -11.95 5.01
N ALA A 87 7.67 -12.23 4.81
CA ALA A 87 7.19 -12.72 3.54
C ALA A 87 7.36 -11.68 2.44
N THR A 88 7.97 -12.08 1.32
CA THR A 88 8.16 -11.29 0.10
C THR A 88 7.94 -12.17 -1.12
N LEU A 89 7.80 -11.56 -2.30
CA LEU A 89 7.70 -12.32 -3.56
C LEU A 89 9.01 -13.05 -3.86
N GLU A 90 10.16 -12.47 -3.50
CA GLU A 90 11.50 -13.02 -3.74
C GLU A 90 11.80 -14.26 -2.90
N ASN A 91 11.28 -14.30 -1.66
CA ASN A 91 11.53 -15.43 -0.76
C ASN A 91 10.40 -16.48 -0.76
N PHE A 92 9.44 -16.34 -1.68
CA PHE A 92 8.47 -17.41 -1.91
C PHE A 92 9.17 -18.62 -2.55
N ASP A 93 9.22 -19.72 -1.82
CA ASP A 93 9.88 -20.94 -2.24
C ASP A 93 9.17 -21.59 -3.44
N THR A 94 9.92 -21.80 -4.54
CA THR A 94 9.40 -22.28 -5.83
C THR A 94 10.11 -23.55 -6.31
N PRO A 95 10.02 -24.66 -5.54
CA PRO A 95 10.72 -25.92 -5.89
C PRO A 95 10.20 -26.61 -7.15
N THR A 96 8.99 -26.30 -7.59
CA THR A 96 8.37 -26.88 -8.78
C THR A 96 7.77 -25.81 -9.68
N GLU A 97 7.46 -26.17 -10.92
CA GLU A 97 6.79 -25.28 -11.88
C GLU A 97 5.43 -24.75 -11.37
N LYS A 98 4.76 -25.51 -10.51
CA LYS A 98 3.48 -25.09 -9.94
C LYS A 98 3.63 -23.89 -9.03
N GLU A 99 4.63 -23.87 -8.16
CA GLU A 99 4.91 -22.70 -7.32
C GLU A 99 5.38 -21.51 -8.16
N VAL A 100 6.16 -21.74 -9.21
CA VAL A 100 6.55 -20.69 -10.15
C VAL A 100 5.31 -20.03 -10.77
N GLN A 101 4.31 -20.82 -11.21
CA GLN A 101 3.05 -20.29 -11.73
C GLN A 101 2.29 -19.46 -10.71
N LYS A 102 2.29 -19.85 -9.40
CA LYS A 102 1.66 -19.05 -8.33
C LYS A 102 2.39 -17.74 -8.14
N LEU A 103 3.72 -17.74 -8.20
CA LEU A 103 4.52 -16.52 -8.09
C LEU A 103 4.29 -15.58 -9.29
N GLU A 104 4.24 -16.09 -10.50
CA GLU A 104 3.95 -15.29 -11.71
C GLU A 104 2.53 -14.70 -11.67
N PHE A 105 1.55 -15.46 -11.18
CA PHE A 105 0.21 -14.94 -10.92
C PHE A 105 0.25 -13.79 -9.90
N ALA A 106 0.99 -13.93 -8.81
CA ALA A 106 1.13 -12.87 -7.81
C ALA A 106 1.72 -11.59 -8.40
N LYS A 107 2.76 -11.70 -9.23
CA LYS A 107 3.37 -10.56 -9.94
C LYS A 107 2.37 -9.91 -10.92
N LYS A 108 1.57 -10.73 -11.62
CA LYS A 108 0.49 -10.25 -12.51
C LYS A 108 -0.51 -9.39 -11.71
N ILE A 109 -0.98 -9.86 -10.56
CA ILE A 109 -1.92 -9.11 -9.71
C ILE A 109 -1.30 -7.81 -9.19
N CYS A 110 -0.02 -7.82 -8.79
CA CYS A 110 0.68 -6.58 -8.40
C CYS A 110 0.66 -5.55 -9.53
N LYS A 111 0.95 -5.96 -10.76
CA LYS A 111 0.93 -5.08 -11.92
C LYS A 111 -0.47 -4.54 -12.22
N GLU A 112 -1.47 -5.41 -12.32
CA GLU A 112 -2.85 -5.03 -12.63
C GLU A 112 -3.42 -4.03 -11.60
N TRP A 113 -3.17 -4.26 -10.32
CA TRP A 113 -3.67 -3.39 -9.26
C TRP A 113 -2.89 -2.08 -9.15
N ALA A 114 -1.59 -2.09 -9.46
CA ALA A 114 -0.80 -0.86 -9.59
C ALA A 114 -1.26 -0.02 -10.77
N ASP A 115 -1.66 -0.65 -11.88
CA ASP A 115 -2.23 0.00 -13.07
C ASP A 115 -3.70 0.44 -12.86
N GLY A 116 -4.28 0.19 -11.69
CA GLY A 116 -5.60 0.69 -11.29
C GLY A 116 -6.77 -0.27 -11.47
N ALA A 117 -6.53 -1.56 -11.72
CA ALA A 117 -7.59 -2.57 -11.76
C ALA A 117 -8.36 -2.64 -10.44
N ARG A 118 -9.67 -2.93 -10.51
CA ARG A 118 -10.59 -2.95 -9.35
C ARG A 118 -11.39 -4.25 -9.30
N ASN A 119 -10.77 -5.26 -8.73
CA ASN A 119 -11.33 -6.59 -8.57
C ASN A 119 -10.86 -7.22 -7.26
N ASN A 120 -11.52 -8.27 -6.82
CA ASN A 120 -11.03 -9.13 -5.76
C ASN A 120 -10.20 -10.27 -6.36
N VAL A 121 -9.38 -10.91 -5.51
CA VAL A 121 -8.57 -12.08 -5.85
C VAL A 121 -8.79 -13.15 -4.79
N ILE A 122 -8.96 -14.41 -5.21
CA ILE A 122 -9.22 -15.52 -4.30
C ILE A 122 -8.09 -16.53 -4.38
N PHE A 123 -7.49 -16.84 -3.24
CA PHE A 123 -6.55 -17.94 -3.05
C PHE A 123 -7.23 -19.06 -2.30
N GLN A 124 -7.56 -20.15 -2.99
CA GLN A 124 -8.24 -21.30 -2.43
C GLN A 124 -7.31 -22.49 -2.34
N GLY A 125 -7.36 -23.25 -1.25
CA GLY A 125 -6.65 -24.51 -1.13
C GLY A 125 -6.30 -24.90 0.30
N GLU A 126 -5.64 -26.04 0.45
CA GLU A 126 -5.30 -26.61 1.74
C GLU A 126 -4.37 -25.73 2.58
N ALA A 127 -4.37 -25.94 3.91
CA ALA A 127 -3.50 -25.23 4.82
C ALA A 127 -2.02 -25.53 4.54
N GLY A 128 -1.14 -24.54 4.78
CA GLY A 128 0.31 -24.73 4.62
C GLY A 128 0.84 -24.67 3.19
N THR A 129 0.02 -24.38 2.19
CA THR A 129 0.42 -24.33 0.77
C THR A 129 1.01 -22.98 0.34
N GLY A 130 1.12 -22.00 1.25
CA GLY A 130 1.75 -20.70 0.97
C GLY A 130 0.79 -19.57 0.58
N LYS A 131 -0.54 -19.75 0.67
CA LYS A 131 -1.55 -18.73 0.36
C LYS A 131 -1.33 -17.42 1.11
N SER A 132 -1.25 -17.48 2.45
CA SER A 132 -1.06 -16.31 3.31
C SER A 132 0.27 -15.62 3.07
N HIS A 133 1.36 -16.40 2.82
CA HIS A 133 2.67 -15.86 2.45
C HIS A 133 2.56 -15.00 1.18
N LEU A 134 2.00 -15.58 0.11
CA LEU A 134 1.90 -14.92 -1.17
C LEU A 134 0.95 -13.71 -1.12
N ALA A 135 -0.17 -13.82 -0.39
CA ALA A 135 -1.11 -12.71 -0.18
C ALA A 135 -0.44 -11.55 0.58
N PHE A 136 0.34 -11.84 1.61
CA PHE A 136 1.09 -10.84 2.38
C PHE A 136 2.18 -10.18 1.52
N ALA A 137 2.91 -10.98 0.73
CA ALA A 137 3.94 -10.49 -0.19
C ALA A 137 3.37 -9.53 -1.24
N ILE A 138 2.23 -9.87 -1.88
CA ILE A 138 1.52 -8.99 -2.83
C ILE A 138 1.13 -7.68 -2.15
N MET A 139 0.55 -7.75 -0.96
CA MET A 139 0.14 -6.56 -0.20
C MET A 139 1.33 -5.64 0.08
N LYS A 140 2.46 -6.19 0.54
CA LYS A 140 3.70 -5.41 0.80
C LYS A 140 4.22 -4.75 -0.47
N GLU A 141 4.29 -5.51 -1.55
CA GLU A 141 4.77 -5.03 -2.84
C GLU A 141 3.89 -3.89 -3.36
N LEU A 142 2.57 -4.08 -3.40
CA LEU A 142 1.62 -3.06 -3.81
C LEU A 142 1.74 -1.79 -2.97
N SER A 143 1.79 -1.93 -1.65
CA SER A 143 1.97 -0.78 -0.76
C SER A 143 3.29 -0.05 -1.02
N SER A 144 4.36 -0.77 -1.39
CA SER A 144 5.66 -0.19 -1.71
C SER A 144 5.64 0.60 -3.03
N ILE A 145 5.13 0.01 -4.10
CA ILE A 145 5.17 0.63 -5.45
C ILE A 145 4.13 1.72 -5.63
N THR A 146 2.95 1.59 -5.01
CA THR A 146 1.85 2.57 -5.15
C THR A 146 1.83 3.63 -4.06
N LYS A 147 2.58 3.44 -2.97
CA LYS A 147 2.56 4.25 -1.75
C LYS A 147 1.19 4.32 -1.06
N GLU A 148 0.30 3.40 -1.39
CA GLU A 148 -1.06 3.33 -0.85
C GLU A 148 -1.12 2.46 0.41
N ILE A 149 -2.13 2.72 1.26
CA ILE A 149 -2.36 1.98 2.49
C ILE A 149 -2.84 0.56 2.15
N ALA A 150 -2.15 -0.42 2.74
CA ALA A 150 -2.51 -1.83 2.66
C ALA A 150 -2.61 -2.43 4.06
N ILE A 151 -3.60 -3.29 4.29
CA ILE A 151 -3.89 -3.94 5.58
C ILE A 151 -4.01 -5.45 5.36
N PHE A 152 -3.40 -6.23 6.24
CA PHE A 152 -3.56 -7.68 6.30
C PHE A 152 -4.35 -8.07 7.54
N ILE A 153 -5.41 -8.83 7.38
CA ILE A 153 -6.30 -9.23 8.47
C ILE A 153 -6.50 -10.74 8.45
N ASN A 154 -6.06 -11.42 9.51
CA ASN A 154 -6.62 -12.73 9.82
C ASN A 154 -8.06 -12.53 10.32
N VAL A 155 -9.01 -13.20 9.68
CA VAL A 155 -10.44 -13.02 9.96
C VAL A 155 -10.79 -13.36 11.40
N THR A 156 -10.25 -14.45 11.94
CA THR A 156 -10.52 -14.88 13.32
C THR A 156 -10.01 -13.85 14.34
N ASP A 157 -8.80 -13.32 14.14
CA ASP A 157 -8.19 -12.33 15.04
C ASP A 157 -8.97 -11.01 15.04
N LEU A 158 -9.46 -10.58 13.86
CA LEU A 158 -10.31 -9.40 13.76
C LEU A 158 -11.57 -9.55 14.61
N LEU A 159 -12.28 -10.66 14.43
CA LEU A 159 -13.52 -10.90 15.16
C LEU A 159 -13.29 -11.05 16.67
N MET A 160 -12.19 -11.68 17.10
CA MET A 160 -11.77 -11.71 18.49
C MET A 160 -11.49 -10.31 19.04
N LYS A 161 -10.78 -9.48 18.30
CA LYS A 161 -10.44 -8.11 18.70
C LYS A 161 -11.70 -7.25 18.88
N ILE A 162 -12.63 -7.31 17.93
CA ILE A 162 -13.90 -6.58 18.02
C ILE A 162 -14.73 -7.11 19.20
N LYS A 163 -14.77 -8.42 19.39
CA LYS A 163 -15.52 -9.03 20.50
C LYS A 163 -14.97 -8.66 21.89
N ALA A 164 -13.66 -8.40 21.99
CA ALA A 164 -13.04 -7.94 23.22
C ALA A 164 -13.43 -6.50 23.57
N ASP A 165 -13.74 -5.66 22.56
CA ASP A 165 -14.23 -4.29 22.73
C ASP A 165 -15.15 -3.90 21.56
N PHE A 166 -16.44 -4.09 21.74
CA PHE A 166 -17.45 -3.76 20.75
C PHE A 166 -17.52 -2.26 20.41
N SER A 167 -17.04 -1.37 21.31
CA SER A 167 -17.00 0.07 21.01
C SER A 167 -16.07 0.41 19.86
N GLN A 168 -15.13 -0.46 19.53
CA GLN A 168 -14.18 -0.31 18.44
C GLN A 168 -14.71 -0.86 17.09
N GLU A 169 -15.85 -1.54 17.07
CA GLU A 169 -16.35 -2.24 15.87
C GLU A 169 -16.46 -1.31 14.66
N GLU A 170 -17.23 -0.22 14.79
CA GLU A 170 -17.45 0.71 13.68
C GLU A 170 -16.14 1.35 13.21
N PHE A 171 -15.29 1.75 14.15
CA PHE A 171 -14.00 2.35 13.85
C PHE A 171 -13.09 1.38 13.08
N LEU A 172 -12.93 0.14 13.57
CA LEU A 172 -12.09 -0.87 12.92
C LEU A 172 -12.62 -1.26 11.55
N VAL A 173 -13.92 -1.53 11.42
CA VAL A 173 -14.56 -1.87 10.15
C VAL A 173 -14.37 -0.76 9.12
N ASN A 174 -14.57 0.51 9.52
CA ASN A 174 -14.39 1.64 8.61
C ASN A 174 -12.93 1.83 8.21
N LYS A 175 -11.97 1.67 9.13
CA LYS A 175 -10.53 1.77 8.83
C LYS A 175 -10.07 0.66 7.90
N ILE A 176 -10.47 -0.58 8.14
CA ILE A 176 -10.15 -1.73 7.28
C ILE A 176 -10.81 -1.56 5.90
N ALA A 177 -12.06 -1.14 5.86
CA ALA A 177 -12.78 -0.95 4.60
C ALA A 177 -12.22 0.21 3.76
N SER A 178 -11.58 1.21 4.38
CA SER A 178 -10.99 2.37 3.68
C SER A 178 -9.60 2.12 3.11
N ALA A 179 -8.89 1.09 3.54
CA ALA A 179 -7.58 0.75 2.98
C ALA A 179 -7.67 0.49 1.48
N LYS A 180 -6.67 0.93 0.71
CA LYS A 180 -6.64 0.70 -0.75
C LYS A 180 -6.58 -0.78 -1.08
N PHE A 181 -5.68 -1.51 -0.41
CA PHE A 181 -5.51 -2.95 -0.56
C PHE A 181 -5.78 -3.65 0.76
N LEU A 182 -6.48 -4.76 0.70
CA LEU A 182 -6.80 -5.57 1.87
C LEU A 182 -6.51 -7.04 1.59
N VAL A 183 -5.95 -7.72 2.58
CA VAL A 183 -5.98 -9.18 2.65
C VAL A 183 -6.94 -9.58 3.76
N LEU A 184 -7.90 -10.45 3.44
CA LEU A 184 -8.72 -11.19 4.40
C LEU A 184 -8.23 -12.64 4.41
N ASP A 185 -7.45 -12.97 5.41
CA ASP A 185 -6.78 -14.26 5.52
C ASP A 185 -7.61 -15.25 6.33
N ASP A 186 -7.58 -16.51 5.89
CA ASP A 186 -8.25 -17.65 6.51
C ASP A 186 -9.78 -17.49 6.65
N LEU A 187 -10.44 -16.92 5.62
CA LEU A 187 -11.89 -16.85 5.55
C LEU A 187 -12.49 -18.27 5.66
N GLY A 188 -13.42 -18.45 6.58
CA GLY A 188 -14.06 -19.72 6.85
C GLY A 188 -13.53 -20.46 8.07
N MET A 189 -12.50 -19.95 8.73
CA MET A 189 -11.96 -20.52 9.97
C MET A 189 -12.61 -19.93 11.21
N GLU A 190 -13.30 -18.80 11.09
CA GLU A 190 -14.02 -18.17 12.19
C GLU A 190 -15.27 -18.96 12.59
N LYS A 191 -15.78 -18.71 13.80
CA LYS A 191 -17.04 -19.30 14.27
C LYS A 191 -18.24 -18.67 13.55
N ASP A 192 -19.15 -19.51 13.07
CA ASP A 192 -20.37 -19.09 12.39
C ASP A 192 -21.27 -18.28 13.34
N SER A 193 -21.65 -17.09 12.91
CA SER A 193 -22.65 -16.25 13.55
C SER A 193 -23.13 -15.14 12.60
N ASP A 194 -24.39 -14.71 12.73
CA ASP A 194 -24.93 -13.59 11.95
C ASP A 194 -24.13 -12.31 12.16
N TRP A 195 -23.60 -12.11 13.37
CA TRP A 195 -22.75 -10.98 13.70
C TRP A 195 -21.44 -10.99 12.90
N SER A 196 -20.70 -12.13 12.91
CA SER A 196 -19.45 -12.26 12.15
C SER A 196 -19.66 -12.08 10.66
N PHE A 197 -20.76 -12.63 10.11
CA PHE A 197 -21.14 -12.46 8.70
C PHE A 197 -21.45 -11.00 8.38
N GLY A 198 -22.16 -10.30 9.27
CA GLY A 198 -22.47 -8.89 9.11
C GLY A 198 -21.22 -8.00 9.02
N ILE A 199 -20.23 -8.23 9.87
CA ILE A 199 -18.94 -7.51 9.85
C ILE A 199 -18.20 -7.74 8.55
N LEU A 200 -18.00 -9.01 8.15
CA LEU A 200 -17.27 -9.36 6.94
C LEU A 200 -17.98 -8.87 5.68
N TYR A 201 -19.31 -8.97 5.65
CA TYR A 201 -20.13 -8.43 4.57
C TYR A 201 -19.97 -6.91 4.45
N ASN A 202 -20.02 -6.17 5.57
CA ASN A 202 -19.85 -4.72 5.60
C ASN A 202 -18.49 -4.28 5.06
N ILE A 203 -17.43 -5.01 5.41
CA ILE A 203 -16.09 -4.76 4.88
C ILE A 203 -16.08 -4.96 3.37
N LEU A 204 -16.50 -6.12 2.87
CA LEU A 204 -16.46 -6.47 1.44
C LEU A 204 -17.38 -5.58 0.60
N ASN A 205 -18.54 -5.18 1.14
CA ASN A 205 -19.50 -4.36 0.41
C ASN A 205 -18.97 -2.97 0.06
N LYS A 206 -18.13 -2.39 0.93
CA LYS A 206 -17.62 -1.02 0.79
C LYS A 206 -16.41 -0.91 -0.14
N ARG A 207 -15.86 -2.03 -0.66
CA ARG A 207 -14.54 -2.01 -1.29
C ARG A 207 -14.40 -2.91 -2.52
N ALA A 208 -13.27 -2.78 -3.17
CA ALA A 208 -12.64 -3.68 -4.14
C ALA A 208 -11.16 -3.83 -3.78
N ASN A 209 -10.38 -4.59 -4.56
CA ASN A 209 -8.96 -4.87 -4.30
C ASN A 209 -8.75 -5.56 -2.95
N THR A 210 -9.45 -6.69 -2.80
CA THR A 210 -9.30 -7.56 -1.64
C THR A 210 -8.76 -8.91 -2.09
N ILE A 211 -7.66 -9.36 -1.50
CA ILE A 211 -7.20 -10.75 -1.60
C ILE A 211 -7.88 -11.52 -0.48
N ILE A 212 -8.55 -12.59 -0.82
CA ILE A 212 -9.19 -13.49 0.13
C ILE A 212 -8.45 -14.82 0.10
N THR A 213 -7.95 -15.30 1.22
CA THR A 213 -7.46 -16.66 1.33
C THR A 213 -8.48 -17.52 2.05
N THR A 214 -8.65 -18.76 1.62
CA THR A 214 -9.62 -19.69 2.19
C THR A 214 -9.26 -21.15 1.91
N ASN A 215 -9.66 -22.02 2.81
CA ASN A 215 -9.62 -23.46 2.56
C ASN A 215 -10.96 -24.01 2.02
N LEU A 216 -12.01 -23.19 2.02
CA LEU A 216 -13.34 -23.57 1.57
C LEU A 216 -13.47 -23.51 0.06
N THR A 217 -14.24 -24.42 -0.51
CA THR A 217 -14.70 -24.36 -1.91
C THR A 217 -15.76 -23.27 -2.09
N ALA A 218 -15.99 -22.84 -3.32
CA ALA A 218 -17.03 -21.87 -3.64
C ALA A 218 -18.42 -22.31 -3.16
N GLN A 219 -18.72 -23.63 -3.22
CA GLN A 219 -19.98 -24.20 -2.75
C GLN A 219 -20.10 -24.11 -1.22
N GLU A 220 -19.02 -24.39 -0.49
CA GLU A 220 -18.98 -24.28 0.98
C GLU A 220 -19.10 -22.83 1.43
N ILE A 221 -18.42 -21.89 0.76
CA ILE A 221 -18.57 -20.45 1.02
C ILE A 221 -20.02 -20.02 0.80
N GLN A 222 -20.64 -20.40 -0.33
CA GLN A 222 -22.03 -20.06 -0.62
C GLN A 222 -23.00 -20.67 0.39
N LYS A 223 -22.76 -21.90 0.82
CA LYS A 223 -23.58 -22.56 1.86
C LYS A 223 -23.47 -21.86 3.20
N ARG A 224 -22.26 -21.41 3.58
CA ARG A 224 -21.95 -20.81 4.88
C ARG A 224 -22.41 -19.36 4.99
N TYR A 225 -22.11 -18.54 3.98
CA TYR A 225 -22.32 -17.10 4.04
C TYR A 225 -23.52 -16.61 3.19
N GLY A 226 -24.07 -17.46 2.35
CA GLY A 226 -25.18 -17.12 1.47
C GLY A 226 -24.79 -16.40 0.17
N ARG A 227 -25.76 -16.26 -0.72
CA ARG A 227 -25.58 -15.63 -2.04
C ARG A 227 -25.16 -14.16 -2.00
N PRO A 228 -25.72 -13.31 -1.12
CA PRO A 228 -25.31 -11.90 -1.06
C PRO A 228 -23.82 -11.72 -0.75
N PHE A 229 -23.30 -12.49 0.20
CA PHE A 229 -21.88 -12.46 0.56
C PHE A 229 -21.00 -12.93 -0.61
N MET A 230 -21.39 -14.06 -1.23
CA MET A 230 -20.67 -14.59 -2.39
C MET A 230 -20.60 -13.58 -3.53
N SER A 231 -21.65 -12.82 -3.79
CA SER A 231 -21.65 -11.75 -4.79
C SER A 231 -20.64 -10.64 -4.50
N ARG A 232 -20.41 -10.30 -3.23
CA ARG A 232 -19.40 -9.29 -2.84
C ARG A 232 -18.00 -9.85 -2.92
N LEU A 233 -17.81 -11.09 -2.52
CA LEU A 233 -16.54 -11.80 -2.60
C LEU A 233 -16.08 -11.94 -4.05
N MET A 234 -16.99 -12.30 -4.97
CA MET A 234 -16.71 -12.49 -6.40
C MET A 234 -16.67 -11.19 -7.21
N LYS A 235 -16.67 -10.02 -6.57
CA LYS A 235 -16.67 -8.73 -7.27
C LYS A 235 -15.44 -8.57 -8.17
N GLY A 236 -15.67 -8.58 -9.50
CA GLY A 236 -14.61 -8.49 -10.51
C GLY A 236 -13.70 -9.72 -10.61
N VAL A 237 -14.07 -10.84 -9.96
CA VAL A 237 -13.30 -12.10 -10.03
C VAL A 237 -13.75 -12.87 -11.27
N ASP A 238 -12.82 -13.21 -12.11
CA ASP A 238 -12.91 -14.17 -13.20
C ASP A 238 -11.90 -15.31 -13.01
N ASN A 239 -11.69 -16.15 -14.02
CA ASN A 239 -10.74 -17.25 -13.95
C ASN A 239 -9.29 -16.78 -13.73
N ASP A 240 -8.98 -15.56 -14.14
CA ASP A 240 -7.67 -14.94 -14.01
C ASP A 240 -7.41 -14.31 -12.62
N HIS A 241 -8.43 -14.35 -11.73
CA HIS A 241 -8.35 -13.81 -10.37
C HIS A 241 -8.66 -14.86 -9.30
N LEU A 242 -8.79 -16.14 -9.70
CA LEU A 242 -8.92 -17.28 -8.81
C LEU A 242 -7.69 -18.18 -8.93
N MET A 243 -6.95 -18.35 -7.84
CA MET A 243 -5.78 -19.22 -7.78
C MET A 243 -6.02 -20.39 -6.82
N ILE A 244 -5.90 -21.61 -7.36
CA ILE A 244 -6.05 -22.87 -6.60
C ILE A 244 -4.68 -23.35 -6.14
N PHE A 245 -4.55 -23.70 -4.86
CA PHE A 245 -3.32 -24.17 -4.20
C PHE A 245 -3.35 -25.65 -3.80
N ASN A 246 -4.42 -26.39 -4.13
CA ASN A 246 -4.57 -27.80 -3.77
C ASN A 246 -3.55 -28.72 -4.45
N ASP A 247 -2.88 -28.21 -5.47
CA ASP A 247 -1.84 -28.91 -6.22
C ASP A 247 -0.43 -28.78 -5.62
N LEU A 248 -0.31 -28.04 -4.51
CA LEU A 248 0.95 -27.82 -3.81
C LEU A 248 1.06 -28.66 -2.53
N LYS A 249 2.28 -29.03 -2.19
CA LYS A 249 2.58 -29.71 -0.93
C LYS A 249 2.47 -28.73 0.25
N ASN A 250 2.11 -29.29 1.43
CA ASN A 250 2.17 -28.54 2.66
C ASN A 250 3.64 -28.16 2.98
N LYS A 251 3.91 -26.85 3.07
CA LYS A 251 5.25 -26.30 3.36
C LYS A 251 5.54 -26.18 4.86
N ARG A 252 4.54 -26.38 5.72
CA ARG A 252 4.76 -26.50 7.17
C ARG A 252 5.46 -27.82 7.39
N LYS A 253 6.70 -27.77 7.91
CA LYS A 253 7.48 -28.98 8.18
C LYS A 253 6.63 -29.93 9.03
N GLU A 254 6.54 -31.19 8.61
CA GLU A 254 6.04 -32.27 9.45
C GLU A 254 7.02 -32.38 10.62
N TYR A 255 6.56 -32.02 11.81
CA TYR A 255 7.34 -32.13 13.06
C TYR A 255 7.12 -33.48 13.74
N PHE A 256 6.79 -34.56 12.98
CA PHE A 256 6.65 -35.89 13.48
C PHE A 256 7.35 -36.90 12.58
#